data_5c03cd3a46d13a2b2a9ae3020a138fef
#
_entry.id   5c03cd3a46d13a2b2a9ae3020a138fef
#
_cell.length_a   1.000
_cell.length_b   1.000
_cell.length_c   1.000
_cell.angle_alpha   90.00
_cell.angle_beta   90.00
_cell.angle_gamma   90.00
#
_symmetry.space_group_name_H-M   'P 1'
#
loop_
_entity.id
_entity.type
_entity.pdbx_description
1 polymer ?
#
loop_
_entity_poly.entity_id
_entity_poly.type
_entity_poly.pdbx_seq_one_letter_code
_entity_poly.pdbx_strand_id
1 'polypeptide(L)'
;MKKNLTLTGMMGVGKSTIGRAISKQLSMRFVDVDKIIEKRLKLTVQKIFEKKGEAFFREFEENVTLEEIKKKNRVISLGGGAFMNTKIREYALLNTKSFWLCLNLRLLEKRLVNSKKRPLLVNKNIRLDLEKIYKERKDTYSYANYKIDCDNLAADLIKKKIISLYEND
;
A
#
# COMPACT_ATOMS: atom_id res chain seq x y z
N MET A 1 -22.15 0.35 -10.69
CA MET A 1 -21.09 1.37 -10.49
C MET A 1 -19.80 0.66 -10.13
N LYS A 2 -18.68 0.94 -10.82
CA LYS A 2 -17.39 0.25 -10.58
C LYS A 2 -16.92 0.47 -9.14
N LYS A 3 -16.45 -0.60 -8.47
CA LYS A 3 -15.87 -0.54 -7.12
C LYS A 3 -14.55 0.27 -7.13
N ASN A 4 -14.17 0.82 -6.00
CA ASN A 4 -12.81 1.38 -5.84
C ASN A 4 -11.76 0.27 -6.04
N LEU A 5 -10.52 0.67 -6.36
CA LEU A 5 -9.36 -0.21 -6.44
C LEU A 5 -8.41 0.10 -5.28
N THR A 6 -8.04 -0.90 -4.49
CA THR A 6 -7.03 -0.75 -3.43
C THR A 6 -5.77 -1.53 -3.76
N LEU A 7 -4.62 -0.90 -3.50
CA LEU A 7 -3.30 -1.51 -3.63
C LEU A 7 -2.69 -1.73 -2.26
N THR A 8 -2.32 -2.97 -1.96
CA THR A 8 -1.61 -3.35 -0.73
C THR A 8 -0.28 -4.03 -1.04
N GLY A 9 0.55 -4.24 -0.03
CA GLY A 9 1.86 -4.88 -0.16
C GLY A 9 2.95 -4.11 0.55
N MET A 10 4.16 -4.67 0.54
CA MET A 10 5.32 -4.13 1.25
C MET A 10 5.66 -2.70 0.84
N MET A 11 6.31 -1.98 1.75
CA MET A 11 6.93 -0.70 1.43
C MET A 11 7.94 -0.85 0.27
N GLY A 12 8.01 0.15 -0.61
CA GLY A 12 8.96 0.12 -1.74
C GLY A 12 8.52 -0.73 -2.93
N VAL A 13 7.42 -1.48 -2.87
CA VAL A 13 6.95 -2.31 -3.99
C VAL A 13 6.47 -1.52 -5.21
N GLY A 14 6.12 -0.23 -5.03
CA GLY A 14 5.70 0.64 -6.12
C GLY A 14 4.20 0.98 -6.16
N LYS A 15 3.45 0.75 -5.07
CA LYS A 15 2.01 1.02 -4.99
C LYS A 15 1.62 2.41 -5.50
N SER A 16 2.29 3.46 -5.03
CA SER A 16 1.97 4.83 -5.41
C SER A 16 2.26 5.13 -6.88
N THR A 17 3.34 4.58 -7.44
CA THR A 17 3.71 4.75 -8.85
C THR A 17 2.69 4.06 -9.76
N ILE A 18 2.40 2.79 -9.47
CA ILE A 18 1.46 1.98 -10.23
C ILE A 18 0.05 2.52 -10.08
N GLY A 19 -0.34 2.91 -8.85
CA GLY A 19 -1.67 3.47 -8.57
C GLY A 19 -1.95 4.76 -9.34
N ARG A 20 -0.98 5.66 -9.46
CA ARG A 20 -1.12 6.88 -10.30
C ARG A 20 -1.29 6.54 -11.78
N ALA A 21 -0.52 5.57 -12.28
CA ALA A 21 -0.63 5.16 -13.68
C ALA A 21 -1.99 4.52 -13.98
N ILE A 22 -2.51 3.68 -13.07
CA ILE A 22 -3.83 3.07 -13.16
C ILE A 22 -4.92 4.16 -13.10
N SER A 23 -4.85 5.05 -12.12
CA SER A 23 -5.87 6.10 -11.92
C SER A 23 -6.02 7.01 -13.13
N LYS A 24 -4.89 7.34 -13.78
CA LYS A 24 -4.89 8.12 -15.03
C LYS A 24 -5.61 7.37 -16.16
N GLN A 25 -5.34 6.08 -16.33
CA GLN A 25 -5.93 5.29 -17.41
C GLN A 25 -7.43 5.01 -17.20
N LEU A 26 -7.84 4.77 -15.94
CA LEU A 26 -9.24 4.52 -15.58
C LEU A 26 -10.05 5.79 -15.32
N SER A 27 -9.47 6.98 -15.46
CA SER A 27 -10.11 8.27 -15.11
C SER A 27 -10.64 8.28 -13.67
N MET A 28 -9.90 7.67 -12.73
CA MET A 28 -10.21 7.61 -11.31
C MET A 28 -9.30 8.54 -10.52
N ARG A 29 -9.74 8.97 -9.33
CA ARG A 29 -8.89 9.77 -8.45
C ARG A 29 -7.86 8.89 -7.74
N PHE A 30 -6.57 9.24 -7.85
CA PHE A 30 -5.52 8.60 -7.08
C PHE A 30 -5.47 9.12 -5.65
N VAL A 31 -5.33 8.20 -4.71
CA VAL A 31 -5.22 8.46 -3.27
C VAL A 31 -4.03 7.67 -2.71
N ASP A 32 -3.13 8.37 -2.02
CA ASP A 32 -2.05 7.79 -1.22
C ASP A 32 -2.35 8.11 0.24
N VAL A 33 -2.67 7.07 1.03
CA VAL A 33 -3.11 7.24 2.42
C VAL A 33 -2.01 7.88 3.27
N ASP A 34 -0.74 7.43 3.12
CA ASP A 34 0.37 8.02 3.86
C ASP A 34 0.51 9.53 3.56
N LYS A 35 0.30 9.93 2.30
CA LYS A 35 0.35 11.35 1.91
C LYS A 35 -0.79 12.18 2.47
N ILE A 36 -1.99 11.61 2.60
CA ILE A 36 -3.11 12.30 3.26
C ILE A 36 -2.80 12.50 4.75
N ILE A 37 -2.29 11.46 5.42
CA ILE A 37 -1.90 11.54 6.83
C ILE A 37 -0.85 12.62 7.03
N GLU A 38 0.23 12.61 6.25
CA GLU A 38 1.30 13.62 6.31
C GLU A 38 0.75 15.04 6.12
N LYS A 39 -0.15 15.22 5.16
CA LYS A 39 -0.78 16.53 4.90
C LYS A 39 -1.66 16.99 6.06
N ARG A 40 -2.49 16.10 6.62
CA ARG A 40 -3.40 16.44 7.73
C ARG A 40 -2.65 16.78 9.02
N LEU A 41 -1.60 16.01 9.33
CA LEU A 41 -0.81 16.18 10.55
C LEU A 41 0.36 17.18 10.39
N LYS A 42 0.63 17.62 9.16
CA LYS A 42 1.77 18.49 8.82
C LYS A 42 3.13 17.93 9.29
N LEU A 43 3.23 16.61 9.34
CA LEU A 43 4.41 15.85 9.75
C LEU A 43 4.66 14.71 8.77
N THR A 44 5.91 14.32 8.56
CA THR A 44 6.22 13.08 7.85
C THR A 44 5.81 11.87 8.70
N VAL A 45 5.51 10.73 8.06
CA VAL A 45 5.19 9.48 8.76
C VAL A 45 6.26 9.16 9.81
N GLN A 46 7.54 9.30 9.48
CA GLN A 46 8.65 9.10 10.43
C GLN A 46 8.51 10.00 11.67
N LYS A 47 8.27 11.30 11.49
CA LYS A 47 8.09 12.24 12.61
C LYS A 47 6.84 11.96 13.44
N ILE A 48 5.79 11.41 12.82
CA ILE A 48 4.59 10.99 13.56
C ILE A 48 4.94 9.83 14.49
N PHE A 49 5.65 8.80 13.99
CA PHE A 49 6.11 7.69 14.82
C PHE A 49 7.03 8.16 15.96
N GLU A 50 7.98 9.04 15.69
CA GLU A 50 8.91 9.58 16.69
C GLU A 50 8.19 10.40 17.78
N LYS A 51 7.23 11.26 17.39
CA LYS A 51 6.61 12.20 18.31
C LYS A 51 5.34 11.68 18.99
N LYS A 52 4.59 10.81 18.33
CA LYS A 52 3.26 10.35 18.75
C LYS A 52 3.15 8.84 18.93
N GLY A 53 4.13 8.09 18.44
CA GLY A 53 4.18 6.64 18.51
C GLY A 53 3.36 5.92 17.44
N GLU A 54 3.58 4.61 17.34
CA GLU A 54 2.92 3.77 16.34
C GLU A 54 1.43 3.63 16.58
N ALA A 55 0.98 3.48 17.83
CA ALA A 55 -0.44 3.33 18.16
C ALA A 55 -1.28 4.50 17.64
N PHE A 56 -0.83 5.74 17.87
CA PHE A 56 -1.48 6.94 17.35
C PHE A 56 -1.54 6.94 15.82
N PHE A 57 -0.40 6.58 15.17
CA PHE A 57 -0.37 6.51 13.70
C PHE A 57 -1.39 5.50 13.18
N ARG A 58 -1.49 4.30 13.78
CA ARG A 58 -2.41 3.25 13.32
C ARG A 58 -3.88 3.63 13.47
N GLU A 59 -4.23 4.27 14.56
CA GLU A 59 -5.59 4.79 14.75
C GLU A 59 -5.93 5.85 13.68
N PHE A 60 -5.01 6.77 13.44
CA PHE A 60 -5.20 7.82 12.43
C PHE A 60 -5.24 7.23 11.01
N GLU A 61 -4.39 6.25 10.70
CA GLU A 61 -4.35 5.50 9.45
C GLU A 61 -5.68 4.76 9.21
N GLU A 62 -6.26 4.12 10.23
CA GLU A 62 -7.57 3.46 10.16
C GLU A 62 -8.64 4.46 9.73
N ASN A 63 -8.77 5.56 10.44
CA ASN A 63 -9.79 6.57 10.19
C ASN A 63 -9.67 7.16 8.78
N VAL A 64 -8.47 7.56 8.37
CA VAL A 64 -8.23 8.11 7.01
C VAL A 64 -8.52 7.07 5.93
N THR A 65 -8.09 5.84 6.14
CA THR A 65 -8.28 4.78 5.13
C THR A 65 -9.75 4.46 4.92
N LEU A 66 -10.51 4.26 6.01
CA LEU A 66 -11.95 4.00 5.94
C LEU A 66 -12.72 5.16 5.31
N GLU A 67 -12.36 6.41 5.65
CA GLU A 67 -12.93 7.61 5.01
C GLU A 67 -12.70 7.60 3.48
N GLU A 68 -11.49 7.27 3.04
CA GLU A 68 -11.16 7.29 1.61
C GLU A 68 -11.79 6.11 0.86
N ILE A 69 -11.94 4.93 1.46
CA ILE A 69 -12.62 3.79 0.83
C ILE A 69 -14.12 4.06 0.64
N LYS A 70 -14.77 4.79 1.56
CA LYS A 70 -16.21 5.16 1.45
C LYS A 70 -16.50 6.09 0.28
N LYS A 71 -15.52 6.86 -0.16
CA LYS A 71 -15.66 7.74 -1.33
C LYS A 71 -15.61 6.90 -2.61
N LYS A 72 -16.17 7.40 -3.71
CA LYS A 72 -16.29 6.67 -4.98
C LYS A 72 -15.20 7.06 -5.98
N ASN A 73 -15.01 6.20 -6.97
CA ASN A 73 -14.14 6.43 -8.11
C ASN A 73 -12.67 6.69 -7.71
N ARG A 74 -12.09 5.76 -6.92
CA ARG A 74 -10.73 5.92 -6.37
C ARG A 74 -9.84 4.72 -6.63
N VAL A 75 -8.57 5.02 -6.91
CA VAL A 75 -7.44 4.10 -6.79
C VAL A 75 -6.69 4.48 -5.52
N ILE A 76 -6.68 3.59 -4.52
CA ILE A 76 -6.18 3.86 -3.17
C ILE A 76 -4.92 3.04 -2.91
N SER A 77 -3.80 3.72 -2.71
CA SER A 77 -2.56 3.13 -2.22
C SER A 77 -2.59 3.09 -0.71
N LEU A 78 -2.68 1.90 -0.12
CA LEU A 78 -2.65 1.69 1.32
C LEU A 78 -1.22 1.80 1.86
N GLY A 79 -1.07 2.27 3.09
CA GLY A 79 0.17 2.14 3.84
C GLY A 79 0.61 0.67 3.95
N GLY A 80 1.91 0.41 4.04
CA GLY A 80 2.43 -0.97 4.04
C GLY A 80 1.91 -1.84 5.20
N GLY A 81 1.48 -1.24 6.31
CA GLY A 81 0.88 -1.93 7.45
C GLY A 81 -0.64 -1.84 7.54
N ALA A 82 -1.28 -1.00 6.73
CA ALA A 82 -2.71 -0.73 6.85
C ALA A 82 -3.58 -1.98 6.69
N PHE A 83 -3.21 -2.89 5.78
CA PHE A 83 -3.96 -4.13 5.54
C PHE A 83 -3.89 -5.13 6.71
N MET A 84 -2.97 -4.94 7.66
CA MET A 84 -2.88 -5.73 8.90
C MET A 84 -4.03 -5.41 9.85
N ASN A 85 -4.57 -4.20 9.80
CA ASN A 85 -5.74 -3.80 10.55
C ASN A 85 -6.99 -4.54 10.01
N THR A 86 -7.66 -5.27 10.88
CA THR A 86 -8.81 -6.12 10.51
C THR A 86 -9.97 -5.30 9.94
N LYS A 87 -10.28 -4.15 10.53
CA LYS A 87 -11.39 -3.29 10.04
C LYS A 87 -11.09 -2.75 8.65
N ILE A 88 -9.86 -2.26 8.40
CA ILE A 88 -9.45 -1.79 7.07
C ILE A 88 -9.55 -2.94 6.07
N ARG A 89 -9.02 -4.11 6.41
CA ARG A 89 -8.98 -5.27 5.53
C ARG A 89 -10.39 -5.74 5.15
N GLU A 90 -11.24 -6.00 6.14
CA GLU A 90 -12.62 -6.44 5.90
C GLU A 90 -13.40 -5.43 5.06
N TYR A 91 -13.29 -4.14 5.40
CA TYR A 91 -13.99 -3.10 4.67
C TYR A 91 -13.48 -2.95 3.22
N ALA A 92 -12.16 -3.08 3.02
CA ALA A 92 -11.57 -3.06 1.68
C ALA A 92 -12.00 -4.26 0.84
N LEU A 93 -12.01 -5.48 1.40
CA LEU A 93 -12.42 -6.69 0.70
C LEU A 93 -13.89 -6.64 0.25
N LEU A 94 -14.77 -6.08 1.08
CA LEU A 94 -16.20 -5.95 0.75
C LEU A 94 -16.48 -4.85 -0.29
N ASN A 95 -15.79 -3.72 -0.21
CA ASN A 95 -16.16 -2.50 -0.92
C ASN A 95 -15.21 -2.10 -2.06
N THR A 96 -14.10 -2.81 -2.22
CA THR A 96 -13.12 -2.52 -3.28
C THR A 96 -12.70 -3.79 -4.01
N LYS A 97 -11.99 -3.64 -5.15
CA LYS A 97 -11.14 -4.70 -5.69
C LYS A 97 -9.72 -4.50 -5.18
N SER A 98 -9.26 -5.42 -4.33
CA SER A 98 -7.97 -5.31 -3.66
C SER A 98 -6.87 -6.10 -4.38
N PHE A 99 -5.72 -5.47 -4.60
CA PHE A 99 -4.57 -6.04 -5.28
C PHE A 99 -3.34 -6.02 -4.37
N TRP A 100 -2.79 -7.20 -4.11
CA TRP A 100 -1.52 -7.33 -3.43
C TRP A 100 -0.38 -7.30 -4.44
N LEU A 101 0.44 -6.25 -4.40
CA LEU A 101 1.68 -6.18 -5.18
C LEU A 101 2.78 -6.93 -4.41
N CYS A 102 3.27 -8.01 -4.99
CA CYS A 102 4.33 -8.85 -4.43
C CYS A 102 5.63 -8.62 -5.20
N LEU A 103 6.72 -8.39 -4.48
CA LEU A 103 8.06 -8.22 -5.06
C LEU A 103 9.07 -8.97 -4.19
N ASN A 104 10.03 -9.64 -4.83
CA ASN A 104 11.11 -10.35 -4.16
C ASN A 104 11.87 -9.41 -3.19
N LEU A 105 12.21 -9.93 -2.00
CA LEU A 105 12.84 -9.13 -0.94
C LEU A 105 14.21 -8.56 -1.35
N ARG A 106 14.97 -9.24 -2.22
CA ARG A 106 16.24 -8.69 -2.75
C ARG A 106 16.02 -7.45 -3.60
N LEU A 107 14.95 -7.43 -4.40
CA LEU A 107 14.58 -6.27 -5.20
C LEU A 107 14.04 -5.13 -4.34
N LEU A 108 13.27 -5.44 -3.31
CA LEU A 108 12.83 -4.46 -2.31
C LEU A 108 14.01 -3.82 -1.58
N GLU A 109 14.95 -4.63 -1.12
CA GLU A 109 16.18 -4.16 -0.47
C GLU A 109 16.92 -3.16 -1.35
N LYS A 110 17.20 -3.51 -2.62
CA LYS A 110 17.86 -2.61 -3.58
C LYS A 110 17.14 -1.27 -3.73
N ARG A 111 15.81 -1.26 -3.70
CA ARG A 111 15.01 -0.02 -3.80
C ARG A 111 15.04 0.82 -2.52
N LEU A 112 15.25 0.20 -1.37
CA LEU A 112 15.14 0.83 -0.06
C LEU A 112 16.47 1.25 0.56
N VAL A 113 17.60 0.67 0.13
CA VAL A 113 18.96 0.99 0.63
C VAL A 113 19.22 2.50 0.68
N ASN A 114 18.72 3.25 -0.31
CA ASN A 114 18.90 4.71 -0.37
C ASN A 114 17.73 5.50 0.25
N SER A 115 16.78 4.84 0.91
CA SER A 115 15.57 5.47 1.44
C SER A 115 15.67 5.72 2.95
N LYS A 116 16.00 6.95 3.34
CA LYS A 116 16.01 7.39 4.76
C LYS A 116 14.62 7.62 5.38
N LYS A 117 13.52 7.28 4.69
CA LYS A 117 12.14 7.68 5.07
C LYS A 117 11.27 6.55 5.62
N ARG A 118 11.86 5.51 6.26
CA ARG A 118 11.09 4.32 6.68
C ARG A 118 11.26 4.04 8.17
N PRO A 119 10.28 4.40 9.04
CA PRO A 119 10.41 4.27 10.49
C PRO A 119 10.56 2.83 11.00
N LEU A 120 10.12 1.85 10.23
CA LEU A 120 10.22 0.43 10.60
C LEU A 120 11.54 -0.24 10.16
N LEU A 121 12.40 0.47 9.42
CA LEU A 121 13.72 -0.02 9.04
C LEU A 121 14.76 0.58 10.00
N VAL A 122 14.92 -0.03 11.15
CA VAL A 122 15.70 0.51 12.28
C VAL A 122 17.12 -0.05 12.31
N ASN A 123 17.32 -1.25 11.77
CA ASN A 123 18.59 -1.95 11.80
C ASN A 123 19.51 -1.47 10.67
N LYS A 124 20.83 -1.61 10.90
CA LYS A 124 21.82 -1.41 9.83
C LYS A 124 21.66 -2.44 8.69
N ASN A 125 20.96 -3.56 8.95
CA ASN A 125 20.70 -4.60 7.97
C ASN A 125 19.22 -4.53 7.53
N ILE A 126 18.96 -3.76 6.49
CA ILE A 126 17.62 -3.59 5.88
C ILE A 126 17.01 -4.95 5.48
N ARG A 127 17.84 -5.90 5.06
CA ARG A 127 17.38 -7.23 4.65
C ARG A 127 16.69 -7.98 5.78
N LEU A 128 17.27 -8.00 6.97
CA LEU A 128 16.69 -8.69 8.14
C LEU A 128 15.36 -8.04 8.55
N ASP A 129 15.29 -6.70 8.54
CA ASP A 129 14.04 -5.99 8.84
C ASP A 129 12.95 -6.32 7.81
N LEU A 130 13.29 -6.36 6.52
CA LEU A 130 12.35 -6.73 5.47
C LEU A 130 11.86 -8.16 5.59
N GLU A 131 12.74 -9.11 5.90
CA GLU A 131 12.37 -10.52 6.10
C GLU A 131 11.43 -10.69 7.27
N LYS A 132 11.72 -10.03 8.40
CA LYS A 132 10.85 -10.03 9.58
C LYS A 132 9.47 -9.47 9.24
N ILE A 133 9.41 -8.26 8.70
CA ILE A 133 8.16 -7.58 8.36
C ILE A 133 7.37 -8.40 7.32
N TYR A 134 8.04 -8.96 6.32
CA TYR A 134 7.38 -9.78 5.30
C TYR A 134 6.79 -11.06 5.88
N LYS A 135 7.53 -11.76 6.75
CA LYS A 135 7.06 -12.97 7.45
C LYS A 135 5.80 -12.70 8.26
N GLU A 136 5.74 -11.55 8.93
CA GLU A 136 4.58 -11.14 9.73
C GLU A 136 3.35 -10.78 8.88
N ARG A 137 3.55 -10.34 7.63
CA ARG A 137 2.48 -9.71 6.82
C ARG A 137 2.02 -10.50 5.61
N LYS A 138 2.84 -11.43 5.08
CA LYS A 138 2.56 -12.12 3.80
C LYS A 138 1.23 -12.86 3.81
N ASP A 139 0.90 -13.52 4.92
CA ASP A 139 -0.33 -14.30 5.03
C ASP A 139 -1.56 -13.37 5.04
N THR A 140 -1.47 -12.23 5.71
CA THR A 140 -2.52 -11.22 5.69
C THR A 140 -2.68 -10.56 4.31
N TYR A 141 -1.57 -10.27 3.61
CA TYR A 141 -1.67 -9.75 2.24
C TYR A 141 -2.35 -10.74 1.29
N SER A 142 -2.23 -12.05 1.54
CA SER A 142 -2.83 -13.09 0.70
C SER A 142 -4.37 -13.07 0.70
N TYR A 143 -5.01 -12.39 1.65
CA TYR A 143 -6.47 -12.17 1.62
C TYR A 143 -6.92 -11.20 0.52
N ALA A 144 -6.02 -10.43 -0.09
CA ALA A 144 -6.40 -9.56 -1.21
C ALA A 144 -7.03 -10.37 -2.35
N ASN A 145 -8.02 -9.79 -3.05
CA ASN A 145 -8.73 -10.47 -4.14
C ASN A 145 -7.77 -10.96 -5.23
N TYR A 146 -6.70 -10.21 -5.51
CA TYR A 146 -5.71 -10.55 -6.53
C TYR A 146 -4.29 -10.37 -6.01
N LYS A 147 -3.45 -11.37 -6.26
CA LYS A 147 -2.00 -11.28 -6.10
C LYS A 147 -1.35 -10.95 -7.44
N ILE A 148 -0.52 -9.92 -7.46
CA ILE A 148 0.26 -9.50 -8.64
C ILE A 148 1.73 -9.70 -8.33
N ASP A 149 2.34 -10.69 -8.97
CA ASP A 149 3.79 -10.85 -8.95
C ASP A 149 4.41 -9.74 -9.82
N CYS A 150 5.29 -8.97 -9.22
CA CYS A 150 5.95 -7.81 -9.82
C CYS A 150 7.42 -8.08 -10.16
N ASP A 151 7.92 -9.30 -9.91
CA ASP A 151 9.30 -9.65 -10.17
C ASP A 151 9.62 -9.50 -11.65
N ASN A 152 10.69 -8.76 -11.96
CA ASN A 152 11.21 -8.54 -13.31
C ASN A 152 10.19 -7.96 -14.33
N LEU A 153 9.07 -7.39 -13.84
CA LEU A 153 8.08 -6.77 -14.69
C LEU A 153 8.24 -5.23 -14.72
N ALA A 154 8.13 -4.66 -15.92
CA ALA A 154 8.01 -3.23 -16.07
C ALA A 154 6.68 -2.72 -15.48
N ALA A 155 6.68 -1.50 -14.93
CA ALA A 155 5.50 -0.90 -14.31
C ALA A 155 4.29 -0.86 -15.26
N ASP A 156 4.50 -0.68 -16.55
CA ASP A 156 3.43 -0.68 -17.55
C ASP A 156 2.75 -2.05 -17.69
N LEU A 157 3.50 -3.15 -17.65
CA LEU A 157 2.95 -4.50 -17.68
C LEU A 157 2.16 -4.82 -16.41
N ILE A 158 2.66 -4.43 -15.25
CA ILE A 158 1.95 -4.57 -13.98
C ILE A 158 0.62 -3.80 -14.04
N LYS A 159 0.66 -2.56 -14.50
CA LYS A 159 -0.52 -1.71 -14.68
C LYS A 159 -1.56 -2.39 -15.60
N LYS A 160 -1.14 -2.86 -16.79
CA LYS A 160 -2.02 -3.53 -17.75
C LYS A 160 -2.68 -4.77 -17.14
N LYS A 161 -1.92 -5.60 -16.42
CA LYS A 161 -2.43 -6.79 -15.73
C LYS A 161 -3.50 -6.44 -14.69
N ILE A 162 -3.25 -5.41 -13.87
CA ILE A 162 -4.21 -4.98 -12.86
C ILE A 162 -5.48 -4.45 -13.50
N ILE A 163 -5.38 -3.61 -14.54
CA ILE A 163 -6.53 -3.05 -15.23
C ILE A 163 -7.36 -4.16 -15.88
N SER A 164 -6.74 -5.12 -16.56
CA SER A 164 -7.44 -6.26 -17.15
C SER A 164 -8.24 -7.03 -16.10
N LEU A 165 -7.63 -7.37 -14.95
CA LEU A 165 -8.34 -8.05 -13.85
C LEU A 165 -9.43 -7.18 -13.21
N TYR A 166 -9.23 -5.88 -13.17
CA TYR A 166 -10.21 -4.96 -12.61
C TYR A 166 -11.45 -4.78 -13.50
N GLU A 167 -11.30 -4.86 -14.83
CA GLU A 167 -12.38 -4.64 -15.78
C GLU A 167 -13.16 -5.92 -16.13
N ASN A 168 -12.53 -7.09 -16.01
CA ASN A 168 -13.16 -8.38 -16.37
C ASN A 168 -13.99 -9.02 -15.25
N ASP A 169 -14.06 -8.41 -14.08
CA ASP A 169 -14.86 -8.79 -12.92
C ASP A 169 -15.98 -7.75 -12.65
#